data_9f931eafa09c9da21f22dbc412ed2c6e
#
_entry.id   9f931eafa09c9da21f22dbc412ed2c6e
#
_cell.length_a   1.000
_cell.length_b   1.000
_cell.length_c   1.000
_cell.angle_alpha   90.00
_cell.angle_beta   90.00
_cell.angle_gamma   90.00
#
_symmetry.space_group_name_H-M   'P 1'
#
loop_
_entity.id
_entity.type
_entity.pdbx_description
1 polymer ?
#
loop_
_entity_poly.entity_id
_entity_poly.type
_entity_poly.pdbx_seq_one_letter_code
_entity_poly.pdbx_strand_id
1 'polypeptide(L)'
;LSNNAGISGRRDVGVGSMDYDSWAEVMETNVFAPMKVTEAFLEHVSESYLQLVVMISRRMGSISDTTSGGSAIYRTSKAALNMAMRCLALETKYWELTTVSIHPGWVRTDMGGTEATLTPHESVSAMRELFFQLRSNDSGKFFNYDGTELPW
;
A
#
# COMPACT_ATOMS: atom_id res chain seq x y z
N LEU A 1 4.74 12.15 2.43
CA LEU A 1 5.52 10.92 2.54
C LEU A 1 4.87 9.81 1.72
N SER A 2 5.64 9.09 0.88
CA SER A 2 5.15 7.92 0.17
C SER A 2 6.01 6.70 0.48
N ASN A 3 5.41 5.67 1.06
CA ASN A 3 6.05 4.40 1.36
C ASN A 3 5.82 3.45 0.18
N ASN A 4 6.83 3.28 -0.66
CA ASN A 4 6.74 2.50 -1.90
C ASN A 4 7.49 1.15 -1.85
N ALA A 5 8.49 1.01 -0.99
CA ALA A 5 9.28 -0.22 -0.90
C ALA A 5 8.39 -1.45 -0.64
N GLY A 6 8.69 -2.56 -1.32
CA GLY A 6 7.94 -3.78 -1.11
C GLY A 6 8.50 -4.94 -1.93
N ILE A 7 8.38 -6.13 -1.38
CA ILE A 7 8.81 -7.40 -1.99
C ILE A 7 7.65 -8.37 -2.06
N SER A 8 7.70 -9.32 -2.98
CA SER A 8 6.62 -10.31 -3.17
C SER A 8 6.82 -11.59 -2.35
N GLY A 9 8.03 -11.86 -1.93
CA GLY A 9 8.38 -13.15 -1.35
C GLY A 9 8.23 -14.31 -2.33
N ARG A 10 8.26 -15.52 -1.81
CA ARG A 10 8.06 -16.73 -2.60
C ARG A 10 6.62 -16.86 -3.06
N ARG A 11 6.44 -17.14 -4.36
CA ARG A 11 5.12 -17.28 -5.01
C ARG A 11 4.75 -18.73 -5.31
N ASP A 12 5.73 -19.61 -5.29
CA ASP A 12 5.65 -21.05 -5.61
C ASP A 12 5.29 -21.92 -4.40
N VAL A 13 4.78 -21.31 -3.32
CA VAL A 13 4.44 -21.96 -2.06
C VAL A 13 2.94 -21.84 -1.75
N GLY A 14 2.43 -22.82 -1.00
CA GLY A 14 1.02 -22.87 -0.61
C GLY A 14 0.80 -23.72 0.64
N VAL A 15 -0.45 -24.08 0.91
CA VAL A 15 -0.80 -24.93 2.05
C VAL A 15 -0.04 -26.26 1.97
N GLY A 16 0.70 -26.58 3.03
CA GLY A 16 1.56 -27.76 3.10
C GLY A 16 3.03 -27.54 2.67
N SER A 17 3.34 -26.40 2.04
CA SER A 17 4.71 -26.04 1.62
C SER A 17 5.06 -24.59 1.90
N MET A 18 4.40 -23.99 2.88
CA MET A 18 4.56 -22.56 3.19
C MET A 18 5.97 -22.25 3.70
N ASP A 19 6.57 -21.20 3.14
CA ASP A 19 7.88 -20.68 3.55
C ASP A 19 7.67 -19.55 4.57
N TYR A 20 7.77 -19.87 5.84
CA TYR A 20 7.55 -18.93 6.93
C TYR A 20 8.67 -17.90 7.08
N ASP A 21 9.91 -18.23 6.69
CA ASP A 21 11.02 -17.29 6.71
C ASP A 21 10.83 -16.21 5.64
N SER A 22 10.46 -16.61 4.42
CA SER A 22 10.07 -15.67 3.37
C SER A 22 8.86 -14.82 3.78
N TRP A 23 7.90 -15.41 4.51
CA TRP A 23 6.74 -14.66 5.01
C TRP A 23 7.13 -13.59 6.03
N ALA A 24 8.03 -13.93 6.97
CA ALA A 24 8.53 -12.99 7.96
C ALA A 24 9.27 -11.82 7.29
N GLU A 25 10.16 -12.09 6.32
CA GLU A 25 10.88 -11.08 5.56
C GLU A 25 9.92 -10.13 4.83
N VAL A 26 8.88 -10.69 4.20
CA VAL A 26 7.87 -9.88 3.50
C VAL A 26 7.07 -9.01 4.46
N MET A 27 6.71 -9.51 5.63
CA MET A 27 6.04 -8.71 6.67
C MET A 27 6.93 -7.58 7.17
N GLU A 28 8.20 -7.85 7.39
CA GLU A 28 9.16 -6.84 7.83
C GLU A 28 9.30 -5.72 6.81
N THR A 29 9.47 -6.07 5.53
CA THR A 29 9.66 -5.09 4.45
C THR A 29 8.36 -4.36 4.10
N ASN A 30 7.24 -5.07 3.98
CA ASN A 30 6.01 -4.50 3.45
C ASN A 30 5.12 -3.83 4.51
N VAL A 31 5.31 -4.16 5.79
CA VAL A 31 4.45 -3.68 6.88
C VAL A 31 5.24 -2.90 7.93
N PHE A 32 6.24 -3.53 8.55
CA PHE A 32 6.95 -2.91 9.68
C PHE A 32 7.81 -1.74 9.22
N ALA A 33 8.53 -1.88 8.11
CA ALA A 33 9.38 -0.80 7.60
C ALA A 33 8.58 0.46 7.21
N PRO A 34 7.47 0.39 6.46
CA PRO A 34 6.63 1.56 6.20
C PRO A 34 6.11 2.24 7.47
N MET A 35 5.74 1.49 8.50
CA MET A 35 5.31 2.05 9.77
C MET A 35 6.45 2.75 10.50
N LYS A 36 7.61 2.11 10.62
CA LYS A 36 8.80 2.72 11.24
C LYS A 36 9.24 4.00 10.52
N VAL A 37 9.24 4.00 9.18
CA VAL A 37 9.55 5.20 8.39
C VAL A 37 8.51 6.29 8.64
N THR A 38 7.24 5.94 8.67
CA THR A 38 6.17 6.92 8.92
C THR A 38 6.30 7.53 10.32
N GLU A 39 6.52 6.72 11.36
CA GLU A 39 6.76 7.20 12.73
C GLU A 39 7.93 8.18 12.79
N ALA A 40 9.06 7.84 12.13
CA ALA A 40 10.25 8.68 12.12
C ALA A 40 10.07 10.04 11.42
N PHE A 41 9.13 10.14 10.48
CA PHE A 41 8.89 11.36 9.70
C PHE A 41 7.55 12.03 10.01
N LEU A 42 6.81 11.57 11.01
CA LEU A 42 5.45 12.00 11.27
C LEU A 42 5.34 13.51 11.53
N GLU A 43 6.24 14.07 12.34
CA GLU A 43 6.30 15.52 12.61
C GLU A 43 6.57 16.30 11.32
N HIS A 44 7.57 15.88 10.53
CA HIS A 44 7.89 16.55 9.26
C HIS A 44 6.72 16.54 8.27
N VAL A 45 5.95 15.43 8.25
CA VAL A 45 4.77 15.33 7.39
C VAL A 45 3.65 16.23 7.90
N SER A 46 3.44 16.32 9.21
CA SER A 46 2.40 17.19 9.81
C SER A 46 2.65 18.67 9.53
N GLU A 47 3.91 19.10 9.42
CA GLU A 47 4.32 20.46 9.09
C GLU A 47 4.38 20.74 7.57
N SER A 48 4.21 19.71 6.74
CA SER A 48 4.31 19.83 5.29
C SER A 48 3.02 20.38 4.67
N TYR A 49 3.14 20.97 3.46
CA TYR A 49 2.00 21.55 2.76
C TYR A 49 0.87 20.55 2.45
N LEU A 50 1.20 19.30 2.12
CA LEU A 50 0.19 18.29 1.76
C LEU A 50 -0.33 17.52 2.97
N GLN A 51 0.42 17.47 4.07
CA GLN A 51 0.09 16.66 5.25
C GLN A 51 -0.38 15.24 4.91
N LEU A 52 0.34 14.59 3.96
CA LEU A 52 -0.10 13.37 3.30
C LEU A 52 0.88 12.21 3.54
N VAL A 53 0.35 11.08 4.04
CA VAL A 53 1.03 9.79 4.11
C VAL A 53 0.36 8.82 3.13
N VAL A 54 1.16 8.24 2.24
CA VAL A 54 0.70 7.26 1.26
C VAL A 54 1.39 5.93 1.48
N MET A 55 0.62 4.87 1.66
CA MET A 55 1.10 3.49 1.63
C MET A 55 0.82 2.88 0.26
N ILE A 56 1.87 2.57 -0.51
CA ILE A 56 1.70 1.86 -1.78
C ILE A 56 1.35 0.40 -1.49
N SER A 57 0.07 0.13 -1.61
CA SER A 57 -0.52 -1.19 -1.42
C SER A 57 -0.79 -1.88 -2.77
N ARG A 58 -1.63 -2.88 -2.78
CA ARG A 58 -2.06 -3.60 -3.98
C ARG A 58 -3.50 -4.05 -3.81
N ARG A 59 -4.27 -4.13 -4.90
CA ARG A 59 -5.60 -4.72 -4.91
C ARG A 59 -5.63 -6.15 -4.34
N MET A 60 -4.51 -6.87 -4.47
CA MET A 60 -4.31 -8.18 -3.84
C MET A 60 -4.36 -8.15 -2.29
N GLY A 61 -4.29 -7.00 -1.66
CA GLY A 61 -4.50 -6.79 -0.22
C GLY A 61 -5.97 -6.58 0.16
N SER A 62 -6.89 -6.52 -0.80
CA SER A 62 -8.32 -6.49 -0.53
C SER A 62 -8.83 -7.89 -0.20
N ILE A 63 -9.43 -8.04 0.97
CA ILE A 63 -10.05 -9.30 1.39
C ILE A 63 -11.34 -9.52 0.60
N SER A 64 -12.14 -8.45 0.43
CA SER A 64 -13.43 -8.51 -0.29
C SER A 64 -13.27 -8.86 -1.77
N ASP A 65 -12.20 -8.39 -2.43
CA ASP A 65 -11.91 -8.68 -3.84
C ASP A 65 -11.21 -10.02 -4.06
N THR A 66 -10.87 -10.76 -2.98
CA THR A 66 -10.14 -12.02 -3.09
C THR A 66 -11.09 -13.16 -3.46
N THR A 67 -11.00 -13.61 -4.71
CA THR A 67 -11.82 -14.70 -5.27
C THR A 67 -11.04 -15.98 -5.54
N SER A 68 -9.72 -15.98 -5.34
CA SER A 68 -8.84 -17.13 -5.59
C SER A 68 -7.75 -17.22 -4.54
N GLY A 69 -7.25 -18.42 -4.28
CA GLY A 69 -6.07 -18.65 -3.44
C GLY A 69 -4.77 -18.25 -4.14
N GLY A 70 -3.64 -18.57 -3.49
CA GLY A 70 -2.29 -18.30 -3.97
C GLY A 70 -1.73 -16.95 -3.52
N SER A 71 -0.40 -16.85 -3.58
CA SER A 71 0.35 -15.67 -3.12
C SER A 71 0.00 -15.21 -1.71
N ALA A 72 -0.29 -16.14 -0.80
CA ALA A 72 -0.75 -15.84 0.56
C ALA A 72 0.23 -14.91 1.31
N ILE A 73 1.54 -15.16 1.18
CA ILE A 73 2.59 -14.32 1.77
C ILE A 73 2.43 -12.85 1.38
N TYR A 74 2.28 -12.60 0.08
CA TYR A 74 2.15 -11.23 -0.42
C TYR A 74 0.79 -10.59 -0.09
N ARG A 75 -0.32 -11.34 -0.32
CA ARG A 75 -1.68 -10.85 -0.03
C ARG A 75 -1.84 -10.46 1.42
N THR A 76 -1.41 -11.31 2.34
CA THR A 76 -1.50 -11.03 3.78
C THR A 76 -0.67 -9.83 4.18
N SER A 77 0.52 -9.63 3.62
CA SER A 77 1.33 -8.43 3.90
C SER A 77 0.65 -7.14 3.43
N LYS A 78 -0.01 -7.16 2.27
CA LYS A 78 -0.73 -5.97 1.78
C LYS A 78 -2.04 -5.71 2.52
N ALA A 79 -2.74 -6.74 2.97
CA ALA A 79 -3.89 -6.61 3.87
C ALA A 79 -3.46 -6.08 5.23
N ALA A 80 -2.35 -6.57 5.80
CA ALA A 80 -1.78 -6.07 7.05
C ALA A 80 -1.33 -4.60 6.93
N LEU A 81 -0.68 -4.22 5.82
CA LEU A 81 -0.32 -2.82 5.54
C LEU A 81 -1.57 -1.92 5.47
N ASN A 82 -2.64 -2.39 4.81
CA ASN A 82 -3.90 -1.68 4.74
C ASN A 82 -4.51 -1.45 6.13
N MET A 83 -4.50 -2.48 6.99
CA MET A 83 -4.98 -2.35 8.37
C MET A 83 -4.10 -1.41 9.20
N ALA A 84 -2.77 -1.53 9.11
CA ALA A 84 -1.84 -0.65 9.80
C ALA A 84 -2.04 0.82 9.41
N MET A 85 -2.22 1.09 8.11
CA MET A 85 -2.57 2.42 7.59
C MET A 85 -3.90 2.91 8.15
N ARG A 86 -4.92 2.05 8.23
CA ARG A 86 -6.22 2.42 8.78
C ARG A 86 -6.13 2.79 10.26
N CYS A 87 -5.36 2.05 11.05
CA CYS A 87 -5.08 2.38 12.45
C CYS A 87 -4.37 3.74 12.55
N LEU A 88 -3.30 3.94 11.78
CA LEU A 88 -2.57 5.21 11.74
C LEU A 88 -3.49 6.39 11.40
N ALA A 89 -4.36 6.26 10.41
CA ALA A 89 -5.31 7.31 10.04
C ALA A 89 -6.26 7.69 11.18
N LEU A 90 -6.69 6.74 11.98
CA LEU A 90 -7.54 6.98 13.15
C LEU A 90 -6.77 7.62 14.32
N GLU A 91 -5.55 7.17 14.55
CA GLU A 91 -4.69 7.69 15.62
C GLU A 91 -4.23 9.13 15.33
N THR A 92 -3.98 9.45 14.06
CA THR A 92 -3.51 10.79 13.63
C THR A 92 -4.64 11.74 13.24
N LYS A 93 -5.89 11.37 13.48
CA LYS A 93 -7.07 12.18 13.11
C LYS A 93 -7.01 13.64 13.58
N TYR A 94 -6.48 13.87 14.78
CA TYR A 94 -6.39 15.21 15.37
C TYR A 94 -5.20 16.04 14.87
N TRP A 95 -4.32 15.44 14.07
CA TRP A 95 -3.17 16.10 13.46
C TRP A 95 -3.46 16.61 12.03
N GLU A 96 -4.70 16.45 11.59
CA GLU A 96 -5.17 16.81 10.25
C GLU A 96 -4.44 16.07 9.11
N LEU A 97 -3.73 14.98 9.44
CA LEU A 97 -3.03 14.15 8.47
C LEU A 97 -4.00 13.36 7.61
N THR A 98 -3.77 13.39 6.31
CA THR A 98 -4.42 12.49 5.37
C THR A 98 -3.54 11.26 5.17
N THR A 99 -4.02 10.09 5.56
CA THR A 99 -3.28 8.82 5.44
C THR A 99 -4.10 7.85 4.62
N VAL A 100 -3.54 7.35 3.50
CA VAL A 100 -4.26 6.50 2.54
C VAL A 100 -3.41 5.33 2.06
N SER A 101 -4.08 4.23 1.69
CA SER A 101 -3.48 3.18 0.86
C SER A 101 -3.81 3.44 -0.61
N ILE A 102 -2.84 3.19 -1.52
CA ILE A 102 -3.06 3.32 -2.96
C ILE A 102 -2.55 2.08 -3.69
N HIS A 103 -3.39 1.53 -4.56
CA HIS A 103 -3.00 0.55 -5.57
C HIS A 103 -2.47 1.29 -6.79
N PRO A 104 -1.20 1.11 -7.19
CA PRO A 104 -0.59 1.82 -8.31
C PRO A 104 -1.06 1.32 -9.69
N GLY A 105 -2.01 0.37 -9.74
CA GLY A 105 -2.38 -0.35 -10.95
C GLY A 105 -1.45 -1.54 -11.25
N TRP A 106 -1.64 -2.16 -12.41
CA TRP A 106 -0.74 -3.20 -12.90
C TRP A 106 0.32 -2.56 -13.81
N VAL A 107 1.51 -2.36 -13.24
CA VAL A 107 2.57 -1.54 -13.81
C VAL A 107 3.71 -2.41 -14.35
N ARG A 108 4.24 -2.08 -15.53
CA ARG A 108 5.39 -2.73 -16.16
C ARG A 108 6.67 -2.46 -15.38
N THR A 109 6.97 -3.34 -14.45
CA THR A 109 8.15 -3.38 -13.60
C THR A 109 8.61 -4.83 -13.50
N ASP A 110 9.75 -5.09 -12.89
CA ASP A 110 10.24 -6.46 -12.63
C ASP A 110 9.20 -7.31 -11.90
N MET A 111 8.43 -6.70 -11.00
CA MET A 111 7.36 -7.37 -10.26
C MET A 111 6.08 -7.56 -11.10
N GLY A 112 5.74 -6.59 -11.93
CA GLY A 112 4.49 -6.59 -12.71
C GLY A 112 4.55 -7.36 -14.02
N GLY A 113 5.75 -7.52 -14.58
CA GLY A 113 5.99 -8.19 -15.88
C GLY A 113 5.68 -7.30 -17.09
N THR A 114 5.98 -7.83 -18.27
CA THR A 114 5.84 -7.12 -19.55
C THR A 114 4.39 -6.94 -19.99
N GLU A 115 3.50 -7.86 -19.57
CA GLU A 115 2.07 -7.85 -19.92
C GLU A 115 1.25 -6.82 -19.12
N ALA A 116 1.88 -6.11 -18.18
CA ALA A 116 1.20 -5.12 -17.38
C ALA A 116 0.66 -3.96 -18.26
N THR A 117 -0.52 -3.47 -17.90
CA THR A 117 -1.28 -2.52 -18.73
C THR A 117 -0.76 -1.10 -18.65
N LEU A 118 -0.09 -0.72 -17.55
CA LEU A 118 0.41 0.64 -17.32
C LEU A 118 1.92 0.70 -17.43
N THR A 119 2.42 1.79 -17.96
CA THR A 119 3.82 2.18 -17.80
C THR A 119 4.04 2.78 -16.40
N PRO A 120 5.27 2.78 -15.85
CA PRO A 120 5.57 3.50 -14.63
C PRO A 120 5.19 4.98 -14.67
N HIS A 121 5.40 5.62 -15.80
CA HIS A 121 5.05 7.04 -15.98
C HIS A 121 3.54 7.28 -15.87
N GLU A 122 2.71 6.50 -16.54
CA GLU A 122 1.24 6.63 -16.45
C GLU A 122 0.74 6.43 -15.02
N SER A 123 1.20 5.38 -14.34
CA SER A 123 0.84 5.10 -12.95
C SER A 123 1.24 6.24 -12.00
N VAL A 124 2.49 6.69 -12.09
CA VAL A 124 3.02 7.75 -11.20
C VAL A 124 2.33 9.09 -11.48
N SER A 125 2.08 9.43 -12.76
CA SER A 125 1.38 10.66 -13.13
C SER A 125 -0.02 10.70 -12.55
N ALA A 126 -0.80 9.61 -12.70
CA ALA A 126 -2.15 9.54 -12.17
C ALA A 126 -2.17 9.58 -10.63
N MET A 127 -1.29 8.82 -9.96
CA MET A 127 -1.18 8.89 -8.49
C MET A 127 -0.80 10.29 -8.01
N ARG A 128 0.10 10.98 -8.72
CA ARG A 128 0.49 12.36 -8.38
C ARG A 128 -0.69 13.33 -8.48
N GLU A 129 -1.52 13.22 -9.51
CA GLU A 129 -2.74 14.01 -9.62
C GLU A 129 -3.70 13.71 -8.47
N LEU A 130 -3.88 12.43 -8.12
CA LEU A 130 -4.68 12.02 -6.98
C LEU A 130 -4.16 12.64 -5.66
N PHE A 131 -2.85 12.66 -5.41
CA PHE A 131 -2.28 13.23 -4.18
C PHE A 131 -2.68 14.68 -3.94
N PHE A 132 -2.83 15.48 -4.99
CA PHE A 132 -3.29 16.87 -4.87
C PHE A 132 -4.80 17.01 -4.67
N GLN A 133 -5.57 15.96 -4.95
CA GLN A 133 -7.03 15.95 -4.79
C GLN A 133 -7.46 15.43 -3.42
N LEU A 134 -6.64 14.60 -2.77
CA LEU A 134 -6.95 14.01 -1.46
C LEU A 134 -7.16 15.09 -0.39
N ARG A 135 -8.09 14.84 0.52
CA ARG A 135 -8.46 15.70 1.64
C ARG A 135 -8.55 14.87 2.93
N SER A 136 -8.65 15.53 4.06
CA SER A 136 -8.75 14.89 5.39
C SER A 136 -9.90 13.87 5.48
N ASN A 137 -11.01 14.09 4.76
CA ASN A 137 -12.13 13.15 4.69
C ASN A 137 -11.82 11.85 3.92
N ASP A 138 -10.70 11.81 3.23
CA ASP A 138 -10.22 10.61 2.52
C ASP A 138 -9.26 9.78 3.38
N SER A 139 -8.88 10.30 4.54
CA SER A 139 -7.99 9.60 5.46
C SER A 139 -8.59 8.26 5.88
N GLY A 140 -7.78 7.22 5.82
CA GLY A 140 -8.18 5.86 6.13
C GLY A 140 -8.89 5.13 5.00
N LYS A 141 -8.85 5.61 3.76
CA LYS A 141 -9.41 4.92 2.58
C LYS A 141 -8.34 4.22 1.75
N PHE A 142 -8.81 3.30 0.92
CA PHE A 142 -7.99 2.59 -0.07
C PHE A 142 -8.42 2.98 -1.47
N PHE A 143 -7.49 3.46 -2.27
CA PHE A 143 -7.75 3.95 -3.64
C PHE A 143 -6.99 3.16 -4.70
N ASN A 144 -7.54 3.12 -5.88
CA ASN A 144 -6.82 2.83 -7.11
C ASN A 144 -6.05 4.10 -7.55
N TYR A 145 -5.05 3.94 -8.41
CA TYR A 145 -4.22 5.03 -8.94
C TYR A 145 -5.02 6.16 -9.61
N ASP A 146 -6.21 5.85 -10.11
CA ASP A 146 -7.14 6.78 -10.79
C ASP A 146 -8.13 7.48 -9.85
N GLY A 147 -8.02 7.26 -8.55
CA GLY A 147 -8.90 7.85 -7.53
C GLY A 147 -10.16 7.05 -7.23
N THR A 148 -10.41 5.93 -7.91
CA THR A 148 -11.52 5.05 -7.56
C THR A 148 -11.28 4.40 -6.20
N GLU A 149 -12.24 4.47 -5.29
CA GLU A 149 -12.16 3.82 -3.98
C GLU A 149 -12.27 2.29 -4.14
N LEU A 150 -11.36 1.57 -3.50
CA LEU A 150 -11.31 0.11 -3.49
C LEU A 150 -11.84 -0.44 -2.17
N PRO A 151 -12.49 -1.62 -2.18
CA PRO A 151 -12.89 -2.30 -0.95
C PRO A 151 -11.69 -2.89 -0.21
N TRP A 152 -11.86 -3.07 1.09
CA TRP A 152 -10.87 -3.72 1.97
C TRP A 152 -10.77 -5.22 1.77
#